data_cfc2070fe03c93ebdc80df3cff704dfd
#
_entry.id   cfc2070fe03c93ebdc80df3cff704dfd
#
_cell.length_a   1.000
_cell.length_b   1.000
_cell.length_c   1.000
_cell.angle_alpha   90.00
_cell.angle_beta   90.00
_cell.angle_gamma   90.00
#
_symmetry.space_group_name_H-M   'P 1'
#
loop_
_entity.id
_entity.type
_entity.pdbx_description
1 polymer ?
#
loop_
_entity_poly.entity_id
_entity_poly.type
_entity_poly.pdbx_seq_one_letter_code
_entity_poly.pdbx_strand_id
1 'polypeptide(L)'
;MTSTIFQHLNKYDPYFVGYDKIFNRLNAFELNPTSSGSNYPPYNIIKNDENYTIELAVAGFNRDEIEIIHEPEHNRLVVKGSNDREGVDYLHQGIASRTFNRTWTVSDTIVVTGADLSDGILKVDLKNVIPEEKKPKVISISNAKKIEAN
;
A
#
# COMPACT_ATOMS: atom_id res chain seq x y z
N MET A 1 29.63 -13.48 -6.72
CA MET A 1 29.14 -12.19 -7.22
C MET A 1 27.64 -12.22 -7.46
N THR A 2 26.87 -12.52 -6.44
CA THR A 2 25.40 -12.61 -6.55
C THR A 2 24.66 -11.67 -5.58
N SER A 3 25.36 -10.73 -4.96
CA SER A 3 24.80 -9.92 -3.89
C SER A 3 24.25 -8.55 -4.30
N THR A 4 24.46 -8.13 -5.55
CA THR A 4 24.14 -6.76 -5.94
C THR A 4 22.71 -6.58 -6.46
N ILE A 5 22.10 -7.63 -6.96
CA ILE A 5 20.71 -7.59 -7.49
C ILE A 5 19.71 -7.56 -6.35
N PHE A 6 19.96 -8.29 -5.27
CA PHE A 6 19.07 -8.37 -4.13
C PHE A 6 18.98 -7.11 -3.27
N GLN A 7 20.03 -6.28 -3.25
CA GLN A 7 20.00 -5.02 -2.52
C GLN A 7 19.16 -3.93 -3.21
N HIS A 8 18.93 -4.07 -4.52
CA HIS A 8 18.09 -3.13 -5.26
C HIS A 8 16.60 -3.46 -5.24
N LEU A 9 16.23 -4.72 -5.08
CA LEU A 9 14.82 -5.14 -5.07
C LEU A 9 14.07 -4.71 -3.80
N ASN A 10 14.76 -4.58 -2.68
CA ASN A 10 14.15 -4.09 -1.44
C ASN A 10 13.83 -2.59 -1.46
N LYS A 11 14.26 -1.88 -2.50
CA LYS A 11 14.12 -0.43 -2.64
C LYS A 11 13.01 0.00 -3.59
N TYR A 12 12.39 -0.93 -4.31
CA TYR A 12 11.59 -0.57 -5.50
C TYR A 12 10.18 -1.13 -5.57
N ASP A 13 9.59 -1.60 -4.47
CA ASP A 13 8.20 -2.00 -4.56
C ASP A 13 7.28 -1.30 -3.55
N PRO A 14 7.12 0.02 -3.70
CA PRO A 14 6.25 0.81 -2.85
C PRO A 14 4.76 0.65 -3.19
N TYR A 15 4.40 -0.26 -4.11
CA TYR A 15 3.02 -0.45 -4.56
C TYR A 15 2.26 -1.56 -3.81
N PHE A 16 2.96 -2.33 -2.97
CA PHE A 16 2.39 -3.46 -2.26
C PHE A 16 2.44 -3.24 -0.74
N VAL A 17 1.30 -3.16 -0.12
CA VAL A 17 1.17 -2.96 1.33
C VAL A 17 0.64 -4.23 1.98
N GLY A 18 1.34 -4.73 3.01
CA GLY A 18 0.96 -5.93 3.76
C GLY A 18 1.50 -7.25 3.20
N TYR A 19 2.21 -7.23 2.08
CA TYR A 19 2.81 -8.41 1.45
C TYR A 19 4.29 -8.62 1.78
N ASP A 20 4.83 -7.95 2.79
CA ASP A 20 6.27 -7.97 3.11
C ASP A 20 6.84 -9.38 3.26
N LYS A 21 6.07 -10.30 3.86
CA LYS A 21 6.47 -11.70 4.03
C LYS A 21 6.49 -12.50 2.73
N ILE A 22 5.65 -12.11 1.78
CA ILE A 22 5.55 -12.78 0.47
C ILE A 22 6.68 -12.30 -0.43
N PHE A 23 7.02 -11.01 -0.38
CA PHE A 23 8.14 -10.46 -1.14
C PHE A 23 9.48 -11.07 -0.77
N ASN A 24 9.70 -11.36 0.51
CA ASN A 24 10.89 -12.07 0.94
C ASN A 24 11.01 -13.50 0.37
N ARG A 25 9.89 -14.08 -0.09
CA ARG A 25 9.87 -15.40 -0.75
C ARG A 25 9.87 -15.32 -2.28
N LEU A 26 9.33 -14.22 -2.85
CA LEU A 26 9.20 -14.02 -4.30
C LEU A 26 10.44 -13.38 -4.93
N ASN A 27 11.45 -13.03 -4.16
CA ASN A 27 12.73 -12.52 -4.67
C ASN A 27 13.49 -13.51 -5.58
N ALA A 28 12.89 -14.67 -5.86
CA ALA A 28 13.40 -15.64 -6.84
C ALA A 28 12.77 -15.50 -8.24
N PHE A 29 11.74 -14.67 -8.40
CA PHE A 29 11.11 -14.46 -9.70
C PHE A 29 11.23 -12.98 -10.10
N GLU A 30 11.90 -12.75 -11.22
CA GLU A 30 12.02 -11.45 -11.87
C GLU A 30 10.64 -10.97 -12.32
N LEU A 31 9.98 -10.19 -11.49
CA LEU A 31 8.87 -9.35 -11.93
C LEU A 31 9.42 -7.94 -12.10
N ASN A 32 9.76 -7.58 -13.31
CA ASN A 32 10.07 -6.21 -13.70
C ASN A 32 8.77 -5.38 -13.68
N PRO A 33 8.55 -4.51 -12.73
CA PRO A 33 7.51 -3.51 -12.85
C PRO A 33 7.99 -2.40 -13.77
N THR A 34 7.76 -2.54 -15.06
CA THR A 34 7.84 -1.41 -15.98
C THR A 34 6.63 -0.51 -15.76
N SER A 35 6.62 0.22 -14.66
CA SER A 35 5.67 1.32 -14.51
C SER A 35 6.37 2.64 -14.82
N SER A 36 6.38 3.01 -16.07
CA SER A 36 6.60 4.40 -16.51
C SER A 36 5.40 5.26 -16.13
N GLY A 37 5.00 5.24 -14.88
CA GLY A 37 3.97 6.10 -14.32
C GLY A 37 4.61 7.36 -13.75
N SER A 38 3.94 8.48 -13.92
CA SER A 38 4.29 9.73 -13.25
C SER A 38 4.47 9.48 -11.74
N ASN A 39 5.63 9.84 -11.17
CA ASN A 39 5.89 9.76 -9.72
C ASN A 39 5.12 10.82 -8.91
N TYR A 40 4.07 11.38 -9.44
CA TYR A 40 3.24 12.38 -8.78
C TYR A 40 1.91 11.80 -8.28
N PRO A 41 1.49 12.14 -7.06
CA PRO A 41 2.22 12.88 -6.05
C PRO A 41 3.31 12.02 -5.37
N PRO A 42 4.37 12.64 -4.82
CA PRO A 42 5.34 11.94 -3.98
C PRO A 42 4.64 11.35 -2.77
N TYR A 43 5.07 10.18 -2.33
CA TYR A 43 4.48 9.51 -1.18
C TYR A 43 5.51 8.72 -0.39
N ASN A 44 5.19 8.46 0.87
CA ASN A 44 5.90 7.57 1.77
C ASN A 44 4.98 6.43 2.20
N ILE A 45 5.55 5.27 2.48
CA ILE A 45 4.88 4.20 3.20
C ILE A 45 5.63 3.96 4.48
N ILE A 46 4.96 4.14 5.60
CA ILE A 46 5.50 3.93 6.95
C ILE A 46 4.89 2.66 7.50
N LYS A 47 5.73 1.80 8.05
CA LYS A 47 5.30 0.61 8.76
C LYS A 47 5.68 0.71 10.23
N ASN A 48 4.72 0.44 11.09
CA ASN A 48 4.92 0.36 12.53
C ASN A 48 4.12 -0.84 13.07
N ASP A 49 4.83 -1.94 13.30
CA ASP A 49 4.26 -3.25 13.65
C ASP A 49 3.19 -3.71 12.62
N GLU A 50 1.94 -3.79 13.02
CA GLU A 50 0.82 -4.19 12.17
C GLU A 50 0.10 -2.99 11.53
N ASN A 51 0.59 -1.78 11.76
CA ASN A 51 0.01 -0.56 11.21
C ASN A 51 0.87 -0.03 10.06
N TYR A 52 0.20 0.51 9.08
CA TYR A 52 0.82 1.19 7.95
C TYR A 52 0.21 2.58 7.79
N THR A 53 1.01 3.53 7.39
CA THR A 53 0.55 4.87 7.01
C THR A 53 1.12 5.21 5.64
N ILE A 54 0.25 5.57 4.71
CA ILE A 54 0.65 6.12 3.42
C ILE A 54 0.52 7.63 3.51
N GLU A 55 1.61 8.34 3.29
CA GLU A 55 1.65 9.79 3.24
C GLU A 55 1.80 10.26 1.80
N LEU A 56 0.92 11.14 1.34
CA LEU A 56 1.01 11.76 0.02
C LEU A 56 1.19 13.26 0.15
N ALA A 57 2.17 13.80 -0.56
CA ALA A 57 2.36 15.26 -0.65
C ALA A 57 1.39 15.85 -1.66
N VAL A 58 0.27 16.37 -1.16
CA VAL A 58 -0.85 16.90 -1.95
C VAL A 58 -1.09 18.38 -1.65
N ALA A 59 -0.01 19.16 -1.53
CA ALA A 59 -0.10 20.59 -1.29
C ALA A 59 -0.98 21.27 -2.35
N GLY A 60 -1.92 22.07 -1.89
CA GLY A 60 -2.85 22.78 -2.77
C GLY A 60 -4.15 22.04 -3.09
N PHE A 61 -4.33 20.81 -2.61
CA PHE A 61 -5.61 20.11 -2.68
C PHE A 61 -6.46 20.33 -1.44
N ASN A 62 -7.75 20.49 -1.64
CA ASN A 62 -8.76 20.47 -0.59
C ASN A 62 -9.29 19.05 -0.40
N ARG A 63 -9.99 18.82 0.72
CA ARG A 63 -10.58 17.50 1.02
C ARG A 63 -11.57 17.04 -0.06
N ASP A 64 -12.34 17.96 -0.61
CA ASP A 64 -13.36 17.68 -1.63
C ASP A 64 -12.76 17.31 -3.00
N GLU A 65 -11.48 17.61 -3.19
CA GLU A 65 -10.74 17.31 -4.42
C GLU A 65 -10.02 15.96 -4.37
N ILE A 66 -10.07 15.27 -3.23
CA ILE A 66 -9.40 13.99 -3.00
C ILE A 66 -10.42 12.90 -2.71
N GLU A 67 -10.31 11.79 -3.41
CA GLU A 67 -11.11 10.60 -3.21
C GLU A 67 -10.22 9.41 -2.85
N ILE A 68 -10.61 8.68 -1.79
CA ILE A 68 -9.93 7.46 -1.35
C ILE A 68 -10.89 6.29 -1.48
N ILE A 69 -10.49 5.27 -2.23
CA ILE A 69 -11.31 4.08 -2.50
C ILE A 69 -10.54 2.85 -2.06
N HIS A 70 -11.07 2.09 -1.14
CA HIS A 70 -10.58 0.78 -0.77
C HIS A 70 -11.47 -0.29 -1.41
N GLU A 71 -10.88 -1.13 -2.22
CA GLU A 71 -11.56 -2.24 -2.90
C GLU A 71 -11.00 -3.58 -2.40
N PRO A 72 -11.54 -4.14 -1.31
CA PRO A 72 -11.03 -5.37 -0.71
C PRO A 72 -11.09 -6.57 -1.66
N GLU A 73 -12.15 -6.68 -2.46
CA GLU A 73 -12.32 -7.77 -3.43
C GLU A 73 -11.23 -7.79 -4.52
N HIS A 74 -10.65 -6.63 -4.81
CA HIS A 74 -9.58 -6.49 -5.79
C HIS A 74 -8.20 -6.29 -5.15
N ASN A 75 -8.12 -6.37 -3.81
CA ASN A 75 -6.89 -6.12 -3.06
C ASN A 75 -6.24 -4.77 -3.42
N ARG A 76 -7.07 -3.72 -3.50
CA ARG A 76 -6.64 -2.45 -4.09
C ARG A 76 -7.06 -1.26 -3.23
N LEU A 77 -6.12 -0.34 -3.04
CA LEU A 77 -6.35 0.98 -2.49
C LEU A 77 -6.05 2.01 -3.58
N VAL A 78 -6.99 2.88 -3.85
CA VAL A 78 -6.87 3.93 -4.86
C VAL A 78 -7.04 5.28 -4.20
N VAL A 79 -6.15 6.21 -4.50
CA VAL A 79 -6.26 7.62 -4.11
C VAL A 79 -6.23 8.46 -5.38
N LYS A 80 -7.28 9.24 -5.57
CA LYS A 80 -7.43 10.15 -6.70
C LYS A 80 -7.47 11.57 -6.21
N GLY A 81 -6.87 12.47 -6.96
CA GLY A 81 -6.99 13.90 -6.75
C GLY A 81 -7.30 14.60 -8.06
N SER A 82 -8.27 15.49 -8.03
CA SER A 82 -8.60 16.34 -9.18
C SER A 82 -8.61 17.79 -8.71
N ASN A 83 -7.73 18.57 -9.27
CA ASN A 83 -7.65 19.99 -8.97
C ASN A 83 -7.70 20.75 -10.30
N ASP A 84 -8.79 21.45 -10.48
CA ASP A 84 -9.07 22.20 -11.70
C ASP A 84 -8.73 23.67 -11.45
N ARG A 85 -7.44 24.01 -11.62
CA ARG A 85 -6.95 25.40 -11.55
C ARG A 85 -6.72 25.94 -12.96
N GLU A 86 -7.75 25.99 -13.75
CA GLU A 86 -7.72 26.67 -15.04
C GLU A 86 -7.63 28.20 -14.86
N GLY A 87 -6.85 28.86 -15.70
CA GLY A 87 -6.81 30.31 -15.80
C GLY A 87 -5.83 31.03 -14.87
N VAL A 88 -4.92 30.31 -14.21
CA VAL A 88 -3.84 30.94 -13.44
C VAL A 88 -2.61 31.12 -14.32
N ASP A 89 -2.15 32.34 -14.50
CA ASP A 89 -0.93 32.66 -15.24
C ASP A 89 0.26 32.67 -14.25
N TYR A 90 1.11 31.64 -14.34
CA TYR A 90 2.27 31.48 -13.46
C TYR A 90 3.51 32.09 -14.11
N LEU A 91 4.18 32.99 -13.44
CA LEU A 91 5.53 33.41 -13.80
C LEU A 91 6.54 32.24 -13.61
N HIS A 92 6.32 31.43 -12.56
CA HIS A 92 7.03 30.19 -12.30
C HIS A 92 6.11 29.20 -11.57
N GLN A 93 6.05 27.97 -12.03
CA GLN A 93 5.27 26.91 -11.40
C GLN A 93 6.19 25.78 -10.94
N GLY A 94 6.47 25.71 -9.64
CA GLY A 94 7.25 24.66 -9.01
C GLY A 94 6.37 23.61 -8.30
N ILE A 95 5.13 23.99 -7.92
CA ILE A 95 4.17 23.10 -7.28
C ILE A 95 3.26 22.51 -8.34
N ALA A 96 3.34 21.21 -8.52
CA ALA A 96 2.48 20.51 -9.48
C ALA A 96 1.11 20.27 -8.85
N SER A 97 0.14 21.09 -9.22
CA SER A 97 -1.28 20.87 -8.87
C SER A 97 -1.98 20.26 -10.08
N ARG A 98 -1.88 18.96 -10.24
CA ARG A 98 -2.46 18.24 -11.37
C ARG A 98 -3.24 17.02 -10.91
N THR A 99 -4.23 16.65 -11.68
CA THR A 99 -4.99 15.41 -11.47
C THR A 99 -4.06 14.21 -11.39
N PHE A 100 -4.29 13.37 -10.38
CA PHE A 100 -3.54 12.15 -10.18
C PHE A 100 -4.44 10.97 -9.83
N ASN A 101 -3.92 9.80 -10.08
CA ASN A 101 -4.51 8.53 -9.67
C ASN A 101 -3.39 7.60 -9.20
N ARG A 102 -3.37 7.29 -7.92
CA ARG A 102 -2.42 6.37 -7.30
C ARG A 102 -3.13 5.11 -6.85
N THR A 103 -2.55 3.98 -7.18
CA THR A 103 -3.09 2.67 -6.82
C THR A 103 -2.00 1.85 -6.13
N TRP A 104 -2.36 1.25 -5.01
CA TRP A 104 -1.53 0.28 -4.30
C TRP A 104 -2.26 -1.06 -4.24
N THR A 105 -1.50 -2.12 -4.41
CA THR A 105 -1.99 -3.46 -4.09
C THR A 105 -1.86 -3.67 -2.59
N VAL A 106 -2.95 -3.97 -1.93
CA VAL A 106 -3.00 -4.21 -0.48
C VAL A 106 -3.38 -5.66 -0.21
N SER A 107 -2.87 -6.23 0.87
CA SER A 107 -3.25 -7.59 1.28
C SER A 107 -4.73 -7.66 1.65
N ASP A 108 -5.33 -8.82 1.51
CA ASP A 108 -6.69 -9.14 1.95
C ASP A 108 -6.92 -8.96 3.45
N THR A 109 -5.82 -8.89 4.22
CA THR A 109 -5.84 -8.64 5.66
C THR A 109 -5.72 -7.17 6.05
N ILE A 110 -5.53 -6.28 5.07
CA ILE A 110 -5.41 -4.85 5.31
C ILE A 110 -6.79 -4.19 5.40
N VAL A 111 -6.96 -3.40 6.43
CA VAL A 111 -8.15 -2.58 6.65
C VAL A 111 -7.74 -1.11 6.72
N VAL A 112 -8.47 -0.25 6.04
CA VAL A 112 -8.30 1.21 6.16
C VAL A 112 -8.95 1.65 7.46
N THR A 113 -8.19 2.26 8.35
CA THR A 113 -8.65 2.71 9.66
C THR A 113 -9.02 4.18 9.70
N GLY A 114 -8.45 4.98 8.82
CA GLY A 114 -8.74 6.40 8.73
C GLY A 114 -7.94 7.12 7.66
N ALA A 115 -8.28 8.37 7.46
CA ALA A 115 -7.51 9.27 6.63
C ALA A 115 -7.60 10.70 7.17
N ASP A 116 -6.52 11.45 7.09
CA ASP A 116 -6.45 12.86 7.46
C ASP A 116 -5.66 13.68 6.44
N LEU A 117 -6.10 14.90 6.22
CA LEU A 117 -5.42 15.88 5.39
C LEU A 117 -5.05 17.07 6.24
N SER A 118 -3.76 17.24 6.48
CA SER A 118 -3.20 18.35 7.25
C SER A 118 -1.87 18.80 6.66
N ASP A 119 -1.63 20.08 6.68
CA ASP A 119 -0.36 20.70 6.23
C ASP A 119 0.07 20.29 4.80
N GLY A 120 -0.89 20.03 3.91
CA GLY A 120 -0.61 19.59 2.55
C GLY A 120 -0.19 18.12 2.42
N ILE A 121 -0.30 17.35 3.48
CA ILE A 121 -0.02 15.92 3.52
C ILE A 121 -1.31 15.16 3.77
N LEU A 122 -1.65 14.26 2.86
CA LEU A 122 -2.70 13.27 3.08
C LEU A 122 -2.08 12.04 3.73
N LYS A 123 -2.60 11.66 4.88
CA LYS A 123 -2.25 10.43 5.59
C LYS A 123 -3.40 9.44 5.49
N VAL A 124 -3.11 8.24 5.03
CA VAL A 124 -4.07 7.13 5.00
C VAL A 124 -3.54 6.05 5.92
N ASP A 125 -4.28 5.79 6.99
CA ASP A 125 -3.91 4.80 7.99
C ASP A 125 -4.55 3.45 7.69
N LEU A 126 -3.72 2.43 7.75
CA LEU A 126 -4.06 1.06 7.42
C LEU A 126 -3.60 0.15 8.58
N LYS A 127 -4.33 -0.91 8.79
CA LYS A 127 -3.99 -1.92 9.79
C LYS A 127 -4.04 -3.31 9.17
N ASN A 128 -3.04 -4.11 9.48
CA ASN A 128 -3.04 -5.53 9.15
C ASN A 128 -3.80 -6.29 10.25
N VAL A 129 -4.95 -6.82 9.89
CA VAL A 129 -5.81 -7.61 10.80
C VAL A 129 -5.78 -9.05 10.34
N ILE A 130 -4.96 -9.88 11.01
CA ILE A 130 -4.92 -11.31 10.74
C ILE A 130 -6.15 -11.95 11.39
N PRO A 131 -7.10 -12.52 10.61
CA PRO A 131 -8.24 -13.23 11.16
C PRO A 131 -7.80 -14.34 12.10
N GLU A 132 -8.54 -14.59 13.18
CA GLU A 132 -8.24 -15.64 14.16
C GLU A 132 -8.08 -17.02 13.50
N GLU A 133 -8.81 -17.26 12.41
CA GLU A 133 -8.76 -18.50 11.63
C GLU A 133 -7.41 -18.70 10.92
N LYS A 134 -6.72 -17.62 10.60
CA LYS A 134 -5.40 -17.64 9.93
C LYS A 134 -4.24 -17.57 10.91
N LYS A 135 -4.51 -17.42 12.22
CA LYS A 135 -3.45 -17.42 13.23
C LYS A 135 -2.90 -18.84 13.44
N PRO A 136 -1.60 -18.98 13.73
CA PRO A 136 -1.02 -20.27 14.06
C PRO A 136 -1.76 -20.88 15.27
N LYS A 137 -2.26 -22.08 15.11
CA LYS A 137 -2.88 -22.84 16.19
C LYS A 137 -1.94 -23.94 16.63
N VAL A 138 -1.75 -24.05 17.93
CA VAL A 138 -1.05 -25.19 18.51
C VAL A 138 -2.02 -26.37 18.51
N ILE A 139 -1.67 -27.40 17.75
CA ILE A 139 -2.45 -28.64 17.69
C ILE A 139 -1.86 -29.60 18.72
N SER A 140 -2.63 -29.93 19.74
CA SER A 140 -2.23 -30.96 20.70
C SER A 140 -2.32 -32.34 20.07
N ILE A 141 -1.22 -33.09 20.18
CA ILE A 141 -1.21 -34.51 19.77
C ILE A 141 -1.93 -35.29 20.86
N SER A 142 -3.17 -35.67 20.60
CA SER A 142 -3.86 -36.65 21.44
C SER A 142 -3.40 -38.05 21.05
N ASN A 143 -3.17 -38.95 22.00
CA ASN A 143 -3.00 -40.35 21.70
C ASN A 143 -4.26 -40.83 21.00
N ALA A 144 -4.15 -41.00 19.69
CA ALA A 144 -5.26 -41.45 18.86
C ALA A 144 -5.75 -42.81 19.38
N LYS A 145 -6.91 -42.84 19.96
CA LYS A 145 -7.68 -44.09 19.97
C LYS A 145 -7.87 -44.46 18.51
N LYS A 146 -7.35 -45.63 18.13
CA LYS A 146 -7.59 -46.26 16.84
C LYS A 146 -9.05 -46.04 16.46
N ILE A 147 -9.28 -45.34 15.39
CA ILE A 147 -10.59 -45.30 14.77
C ILE A 147 -10.76 -46.68 14.19
N GLU A 148 -11.56 -47.51 14.84
CA GLU A 148 -11.98 -48.77 14.23
C GLU A 148 -12.86 -48.41 13.03
N ALA A 149 -12.31 -48.63 11.84
CA ALA A 149 -13.08 -48.58 10.60
C ALA A 149 -13.99 -49.84 10.59
N ASN A 150 -15.27 -49.58 10.73
CA ASN A 150 -16.30 -50.58 10.37
C ASN A 150 -16.59 -50.45 8.88
#